data_7a09a24364ad04fa4d69f074ba51082d
#
_entry.id   7a09a24364ad04fa4d69f074ba51082d
#
_cell.length_a   1.000
_cell.length_b   1.000
_cell.length_c   1.000
_cell.angle_alpha   90.00
_cell.angle_beta   90.00
_cell.angle_gamma   90.00
#
_symmetry.space_group_name_H-M   'P 1'
#
loop_
_entity.id
_entity.type
_entity.pdbx_description
1 polymer ?
#
loop_
_entity_poly.entity_id
_entity_poly.type
_entity_poly.pdbx_seq_one_letter_code
_entity_poly.pdbx_strand_id
1 'polypeptide(L)'
;MTASAYSLSALYANEHFAVTSGEPVLGGLREATRHFFCPHCMSWLFTRPEGLDHLVNVRATMLEDARSFRPFIETYTQEMLPWATTPAVHRFQKFPPPERFPELLAEFSKLPR
;
A
#
# COMPACT_ATOMS: atom_id res chain seq x y z
N MET A 1 3.67 -1.43 12.71
CA MET A 1 4.68 -1.74 11.69
C MET A 1 5.32 -0.50 11.08
N THR A 2 4.54 0.53 10.79
CA THR A 2 5.08 1.73 10.15
C THR A 2 5.82 2.65 11.12
N ALA A 3 5.43 2.63 12.38
CA ALA A 3 5.92 3.57 13.39
C ALA A 3 5.77 5.03 12.93
N SER A 4 4.74 5.31 12.14
CA SER A 4 4.45 6.62 11.61
C SER A 4 2.95 6.87 11.63
N ALA A 5 2.54 8.08 11.25
CA ALA A 5 1.15 8.52 11.33
C ALA A 5 0.24 7.74 10.37
N TYR A 6 0.77 7.26 9.25
CA TYR A 6 0.07 6.45 8.27
C TYR A 6 1.08 5.71 7.41
N SER A 7 0.60 4.79 6.58
CA SER A 7 1.45 4.12 5.59
C SER A 7 1.00 4.51 4.18
N LEU A 8 1.97 4.65 3.28
CA LEU A 8 1.69 4.91 1.87
C LEU A 8 2.05 3.69 1.07
N SER A 9 1.06 3.12 0.38
CA SER A 9 1.23 1.91 -0.42
C SER A 9 0.75 2.14 -1.84
N ALA A 10 1.43 1.51 -2.78
CA ALA A 10 1.03 1.46 -4.19
C ALA A 10 0.61 0.02 -4.50
N LEU A 11 -0.59 -0.14 -5.05
CA LEU A 11 -1.16 -1.44 -5.36
C LEU A 11 -0.79 -1.82 -6.79
N TYR A 12 -0.17 -2.99 -6.96
CA TYR A 12 0.22 -3.52 -8.26
C TYR A 12 -0.41 -4.89 -8.49
N ALA A 13 -0.65 -5.21 -9.77
CA ALA A 13 -0.95 -6.58 -10.15
C ALA A 13 0.28 -7.44 -9.90
N ASN A 14 0.09 -8.65 -9.37
CA ASN A 14 1.19 -9.53 -9.02
C ASN A 14 2.10 -9.85 -10.21
N GLU A 15 1.55 -9.88 -11.43
CA GLU A 15 2.31 -10.14 -12.66
C GLU A 15 3.29 -9.01 -13.02
N HIS A 16 3.12 -7.82 -12.42
CA HIS A 16 3.99 -6.67 -12.65
C HIS A 16 4.97 -6.44 -11.50
N PHE A 17 5.08 -7.41 -10.59
CA PHE A 17 5.96 -7.29 -9.44
C PHE A 17 6.85 -8.51 -9.33
N ALA A 18 8.15 -8.28 -9.09
CA ALA A 18 9.09 -9.37 -8.84
C ALA A 18 10.20 -8.90 -7.90
N VAL A 19 10.62 -9.80 -7.01
CA VAL A 19 11.83 -9.61 -6.22
C VAL A 19 13.00 -10.09 -7.06
N THR A 20 13.84 -9.16 -7.51
CA THR A 20 14.95 -9.47 -8.42
C THR A 20 16.25 -9.80 -7.71
N SER A 21 16.38 -9.45 -6.44
CA SER A 21 17.58 -9.68 -5.65
C SER A 21 17.23 -9.75 -4.17
N GLY A 22 17.89 -10.64 -3.45
CA GLY A 22 17.69 -10.80 -2.01
C GLY A 22 16.48 -11.66 -1.65
N GLU A 23 16.33 -11.91 -0.38
CA GLU A 23 15.23 -12.74 0.16
C GLU A 23 14.50 -12.00 1.28
N PRO A 24 13.39 -11.29 0.96
CA PRO A 24 12.58 -10.65 2.00
C PRO A 24 12.07 -11.66 3.02
N VAL A 25 11.93 -11.22 4.27
CA VAL A 25 11.50 -12.09 5.36
C VAL A 25 10.13 -11.64 5.89
N LEU A 26 9.36 -12.60 6.39
CA LEU A 26 8.09 -12.30 7.02
C LEU A 26 8.32 -11.59 8.36
N GLY A 27 7.48 -10.60 8.64
CA GLY A 27 7.52 -9.85 9.88
C GLY A 27 6.15 -9.33 10.26
N GLY A 28 6.14 -8.39 11.19
CA GLY A 28 4.90 -7.85 11.73
C GLY A 28 4.18 -8.91 12.58
N LEU A 29 2.86 -8.95 12.47
CA LEU A 29 2.05 -9.86 13.26
C LEU A 29 2.09 -11.31 12.78
N ARG A 30 2.60 -11.53 11.55
CA ARG A 30 2.73 -12.88 10.95
C ARG A 30 1.41 -13.63 10.87
N GLU A 31 0.34 -12.92 10.54
CA GLU A 31 -0.96 -13.50 10.32
C GLU A 31 -1.15 -13.87 8.84
N ALA A 32 -2.40 -14.13 8.43
CA ALA A 32 -2.70 -14.53 7.06
C ALA A 32 -2.29 -13.48 6.03
N THR A 33 -2.42 -12.19 6.36
CA THR A 33 -1.87 -11.13 5.55
C THR A 33 -0.36 -11.05 5.79
N ARG A 34 0.42 -11.30 4.73
CA ARG A 34 1.86 -11.47 4.84
C ARG A 34 2.59 -10.17 4.54
N HIS A 35 3.33 -9.67 5.52
CA HIS A 35 4.16 -8.48 5.39
C HIS A 35 5.62 -8.88 5.24
N PHE A 36 6.29 -8.33 4.25
CA PHE A 36 7.68 -8.69 3.93
C PHE A 36 8.61 -7.53 4.21
N PHE A 37 9.74 -7.87 4.85
CA PHE A 37 10.72 -6.91 5.35
C PHE A 37 12.11 -7.23 4.79
N CYS A 38 12.96 -6.21 4.73
CA CYS A 38 14.36 -6.40 4.41
C CYS A 38 15.06 -7.07 5.61
N PRO A 39 15.74 -8.22 5.41
CA PRO A 39 16.42 -8.87 6.53
C PRO A 39 17.62 -8.09 7.06
N HIS A 40 18.13 -7.15 6.28
CA HIS A 40 19.30 -6.36 6.67
C HIS A 40 18.92 -5.15 7.53
N CYS A 41 17.98 -4.33 7.08
CA CYS A 41 17.60 -3.10 7.77
C CYS A 41 16.20 -3.16 8.41
N MET A 42 15.46 -4.25 8.18
CA MET A 42 14.11 -4.47 8.71
C MET A 42 13.09 -3.44 8.24
N SER A 43 13.34 -2.77 7.13
CA SER A 43 12.33 -1.92 6.49
C SER A 43 11.20 -2.77 5.92
N TRP A 44 9.97 -2.31 6.12
CA TRP A 44 8.79 -2.95 5.54
C TRP A 44 8.75 -2.62 4.04
N LEU A 45 8.78 -3.66 3.20
CA LEU A 45 8.92 -3.50 1.74
C LEU A 45 7.60 -3.63 1.00
N PHE A 46 6.87 -4.70 1.25
CA PHE A 46 5.60 -4.95 0.57
C PHE A 46 4.75 -5.92 1.37
N THR A 47 3.47 -6.01 1.00
CA THR A 47 2.50 -6.88 1.65
C THR A 47 1.72 -7.66 0.60
N ARG A 48 1.52 -8.95 0.86
CA ARG A 48 0.62 -9.78 0.06
C ARG A 48 -0.67 -9.98 0.86
N PRO A 49 -1.76 -9.31 0.46
CA PRO A 49 -3.02 -9.37 1.20
C PRO A 49 -3.63 -10.78 1.16
N GLU A 50 -4.24 -11.18 2.27
CA GLU A 50 -4.96 -12.45 2.32
C GLU A 50 -6.10 -12.47 1.31
N GLY A 51 -6.21 -13.57 0.57
CA GLY A 51 -7.30 -13.77 -0.38
C GLY A 51 -7.21 -12.94 -1.66
N LEU A 52 -6.14 -12.17 -1.82
CA LEU A 52 -5.92 -11.33 -2.99
C LEU A 52 -4.58 -11.66 -3.64
N ASP A 53 -4.41 -12.92 -4.03
CA ASP A 53 -3.14 -13.42 -4.56
C ASP A 53 -2.71 -12.77 -5.87
N HIS A 54 -3.64 -12.11 -6.56
CA HIS A 54 -3.34 -11.40 -7.81
C HIS A 54 -2.82 -9.98 -7.57
N LEU A 55 -2.71 -9.53 -6.33
CA LEU A 55 -2.29 -8.18 -5.98
C LEU A 55 -1.12 -8.19 -5.00
N VAL A 56 -0.35 -7.10 -5.04
CA VAL A 56 0.71 -6.83 -4.06
C VAL A 56 0.68 -5.35 -3.71
N ASN A 57 0.77 -5.04 -2.41
CA ASN A 57 0.89 -3.68 -1.92
C ASN A 57 2.36 -3.38 -1.65
N VAL A 58 2.94 -2.49 -2.46
CA VAL A 58 4.32 -2.08 -2.31
C VAL A 58 4.38 -0.79 -1.51
N ARG A 59 5.32 -0.69 -0.57
CA ARG A 59 5.53 0.57 0.15
C ARG A 59 6.06 1.61 -0.83
N ALA A 60 5.21 2.61 -1.15
CA ALA A 60 5.53 3.59 -2.18
C ALA A 60 6.83 4.35 -1.90
N THR A 61 7.14 4.57 -0.61
CA THR A 61 8.35 5.27 -0.20
C THR A 61 9.63 4.46 -0.46
N MET A 62 9.50 3.17 -0.76
CA MET A 62 10.65 2.32 -1.11
C MET A 62 10.96 2.32 -2.60
N LEU A 63 10.16 2.97 -3.41
CA LEU A 63 10.35 3.04 -4.86
C LEU A 63 11.25 4.22 -5.23
N GLU A 64 12.01 4.08 -6.33
CA GLU A 64 12.94 5.13 -6.76
C GLU A 64 12.23 6.45 -7.07
N ASP A 65 11.01 6.37 -7.62
CA ASP A 65 10.21 7.55 -7.97
C ASP A 65 9.23 7.93 -6.86
N ALA A 66 9.58 7.67 -5.60
CA ALA A 66 8.69 7.93 -4.47
C ALA A 66 8.16 9.35 -4.43
N ARG A 67 8.92 10.33 -4.88
CA ARG A 67 8.50 11.74 -4.89
C ARG A 67 7.34 12.04 -5.84
N SER A 68 7.11 11.17 -6.83
CA SER A 68 6.02 11.35 -7.79
C SER A 68 4.69 10.81 -7.29
N PHE A 69 4.72 10.01 -6.23
CA PHE A 69 3.48 9.44 -5.69
C PHE A 69 2.73 10.48 -4.87
N ARG A 70 1.41 10.50 -5.06
CA ARG A 70 0.51 11.30 -4.25
C ARG A 70 -0.59 10.40 -3.71
N PRO A 71 -1.00 10.56 -2.45
CA PRO A 71 -2.13 9.80 -1.92
C PRO A 71 -3.38 10.05 -2.76
N PHE A 72 -4.03 8.98 -3.19
CA PHE A 72 -5.28 9.04 -3.94
C PHE A 72 -6.46 8.61 -3.07
N ILE A 73 -6.26 7.58 -2.26
CA ILE A 73 -7.29 7.02 -1.37
C ILE A 73 -6.73 6.93 0.04
N GLU A 74 -7.49 7.45 1.00
CA GLU A 74 -7.28 7.16 2.42
C GLU A 74 -8.26 6.09 2.86
N THR A 75 -7.76 5.05 3.53
CA THR A 75 -8.58 4.00 4.11
C THR A 75 -8.47 4.02 5.62
N TYR A 76 -9.48 3.46 6.29
CA TYR A 76 -9.52 3.38 7.76
C TYR A 76 -9.40 4.74 8.42
N THR A 77 -10.07 5.75 7.87
CA THR A 77 -10.05 7.08 8.45
C THR A 77 -10.72 7.12 9.82
N GLN A 78 -11.55 6.11 10.15
CA GLN A 78 -12.16 6.02 11.48
C GLN A 78 -11.10 5.82 12.58
N GLU A 79 -9.92 5.35 12.23
CA GLU A 79 -8.82 5.09 13.17
C GLU A 79 -7.65 6.07 13.01
N MET A 80 -7.81 7.08 12.14
CA MET A 80 -6.72 8.01 11.87
C MET A 80 -6.47 8.94 13.05
N LEU A 81 -5.21 9.40 13.16
CA LEU A 81 -4.87 10.47 14.06
C LEU A 81 -5.48 11.78 13.53
N PRO A 82 -6.10 12.60 14.38
CA PRO A 82 -6.83 13.79 13.90
C PRO A 82 -6.00 14.76 13.05
N TRP A 83 -4.70 14.81 13.28
CA TRP A 83 -3.79 15.71 12.55
C TRP A 83 -3.11 15.06 11.35
N ALA A 84 -3.30 13.76 11.12
CA ALA A 84 -2.63 13.01 10.05
C ALA A 84 -3.47 13.02 8.78
N THR A 85 -3.64 14.19 8.19
CA THR A 85 -4.41 14.36 6.95
C THR A 85 -3.48 14.33 5.74
N THR A 86 -4.01 13.91 4.59
CA THR A 86 -3.30 13.88 3.31
C THR A 86 -4.14 14.57 2.24
N PRO A 87 -3.55 14.91 1.07
CA PRO A 87 -4.31 15.46 -0.04
C PRO A 87 -5.08 14.41 -0.85
N ALA A 88 -5.39 13.25 -0.27
CA ALA A 88 -6.11 12.18 -0.98
C ALA A 88 -7.47 12.66 -1.50
N VAL A 89 -7.81 12.22 -2.71
CA VAL A 89 -9.06 12.58 -3.38
C VAL A 89 -10.25 11.89 -2.72
N HIS A 90 -10.06 10.65 -2.30
CA HIS A 90 -11.12 9.82 -1.72
C HIS A 90 -10.76 9.40 -0.30
N ARG A 91 -11.77 9.31 0.56
CA ARG A 91 -11.60 8.90 1.95
C ARG A 91 -12.67 7.89 2.31
N PHE A 92 -12.26 6.80 2.96
CA PHE A 92 -13.15 5.74 3.39
C PHE A 92 -12.91 5.42 4.86
N GLN A 93 -13.99 5.25 5.62
CA GLN A 93 -13.87 4.91 7.04
C GLN A 93 -13.21 3.55 7.25
N LYS A 94 -13.39 2.64 6.32
CA LYS A 94 -12.71 1.35 6.25
C LYS A 94 -12.11 1.20 4.86
N PHE A 95 -12.29 0.07 4.21
CA PHE A 95 -11.91 -0.10 2.80
C PHE A 95 -13.03 0.40 1.88
N PRO A 96 -12.69 0.80 0.65
CA PRO A 96 -13.71 1.05 -0.36
C PRO A 96 -14.54 -0.22 -0.59
N PRO A 97 -15.86 -0.10 -0.80
CA PRO A 97 -16.67 -1.26 -1.20
C PRO A 97 -16.09 -1.87 -2.49
N PRO A 98 -16.06 -3.23 -2.62
CA PRO A 98 -15.48 -3.85 -3.81
C PRO A 98 -16.06 -3.35 -5.14
N GLU A 99 -17.33 -3.01 -5.18
CA GLU A 99 -18.01 -2.50 -6.36
C GLU A 99 -17.49 -1.13 -6.81
N ARG A 100 -16.79 -0.40 -5.94
CA ARG A 100 -16.21 0.89 -6.27
C ARG A 100 -14.83 0.81 -6.90
N PHE A 101 -14.15 -0.32 -6.79
CA PHE A 101 -12.78 -0.45 -7.30
C PHE A 101 -12.63 -0.16 -8.79
N PRO A 102 -13.52 -0.67 -9.68
CA PRO A 102 -13.36 -0.38 -11.10
C PRO A 102 -13.35 1.11 -11.43
N GLU A 103 -14.25 1.89 -10.84
CA GLU A 103 -14.31 3.33 -11.09
C GLU A 103 -13.11 4.06 -10.47
N LEU A 104 -12.66 3.62 -9.29
CA LEU A 104 -11.49 4.22 -8.64
C LEU A 104 -10.22 3.97 -9.45
N LEU A 105 -10.05 2.75 -9.96
CA LEU A 105 -8.90 2.42 -10.82
C LEU A 105 -8.94 3.22 -12.11
N ALA A 106 -10.11 3.37 -12.72
CA ALA A 106 -10.26 4.16 -13.94
C ALA A 106 -9.93 5.63 -13.69
N GLU A 107 -10.38 6.20 -12.58
CA GLU A 107 -10.07 7.58 -12.22
C GLU A 107 -8.57 7.75 -11.97
N PHE A 108 -7.97 6.83 -11.22
CA PHE A 108 -6.53 6.89 -10.93
C PHE A 108 -5.69 6.84 -12.21
N SER A 109 -6.09 6.00 -13.17
CA SER A 109 -5.34 5.85 -14.42
C SER A 109 -5.32 7.13 -15.27
N LYS A 110 -6.24 8.04 -15.04
CA LYS A 110 -6.34 9.32 -15.76
C LYS A 110 -5.56 10.45 -15.12
N LEU A 111 -5.00 10.23 -13.92
CA LEU A 111 -4.26 11.27 -13.23
C LEU A 111 -2.91 11.51 -13.91
N PRO A 112 -2.47 12.76 -14.01
CA PRO A 112 -1.13 13.06 -14.52
C PRO A 112 -0.07 12.57 -13.53
N ARG A 113 1.03 12.09 -14.07
CA ARG A 113 2.18 11.62 -13.28
C ARG A 113 3.42 12.44 -13.57
#